data_2da7b3b75e23526a37326a13a3ed33b1
#
_entry.id   2da7b3b75e23526a37326a13a3ed33b1
#
_cell.length_a   1.000
_cell.length_b   1.000
_cell.length_c   1.000
_cell.angle_alpha   90.00
_cell.angle_beta   90.00
_cell.angle_gamma   90.00
#
_symmetry.space_group_name_H-M   'P 1'
#
loop_
_entity.id
_entity.type
_entity.pdbx_description
1 polymer ?
#
loop_
_entity_poly.entity_id
_entity_poly.type
_entity_poly.pdbx_seq_one_letter_code
_entity_poly.pdbx_strand_id
1 'polypeptide(L)'
;MTWAEKYRARTISDLIISGENLKTIIGWLNRWRSGDVDKKAIILYGPPGTGKTTALSVIGKEMGLQVIEMNASERRNADHMKMTATMGALYRDISDENPNRNGPDRLILIDEADNIFEGRSAENGGDTGGIKALSEAIEETRNPIALTMNEFYDFRRKNSAMAIVNNSIEVDFRPYRKKKTNEYNEFRRKMRARIDQILKEEGVEIPESFVIDVMNADEPDIRSILNDLESLRYASGSEETGFKIYSRDAPKNIYNIMDKTFRSVNYDDILYSLRDKDFETEDYLMWIDQNLPDMETDHTMLYRSYDVLALADLYVARVYRKQHYAFKNYAEEMAAGVSFFLARENSHYVKFQFPDYIRMRGRIKNAGAGRKGAERKLARLNHVSENRIKDMMWFFDMMKRKAPKYFKSISEKLAFSPQEEASV
;
A
#
# COMPACT_ATOMS: atom_id res chain seq x y z
N MET A 1 -14.08 -11.72 22.23
CA MET A 1 -13.62 -10.33 21.95
C MET A 1 -12.11 -10.38 21.92
N THR A 2 -11.49 -10.04 20.81
CA THR A 2 -10.03 -10.08 20.65
C THR A 2 -9.33 -9.01 21.48
N TRP A 3 -8.03 -9.19 21.79
CA TRP A 3 -7.27 -8.15 22.49
C TRP A 3 -7.23 -6.83 21.71
N ALA A 4 -7.15 -6.92 20.40
CA ALA A 4 -7.20 -5.74 19.54
C ALA A 4 -8.51 -4.94 19.67
N GLU A 5 -9.63 -5.60 19.94
CA GLU A 5 -10.92 -4.96 20.19
C GLU A 5 -11.08 -4.52 21.65
N LYS A 6 -10.72 -5.39 22.61
CA LYS A 6 -10.85 -5.13 24.06
C LYS A 6 -10.00 -3.93 24.48
N TYR A 7 -8.79 -3.82 23.96
CA TYR A 7 -7.78 -2.80 24.28
C TYR A 7 -7.68 -1.68 23.24
N ARG A 8 -8.70 -1.57 22.38
CA ARG A 8 -8.81 -0.40 21.49
C ARG A 8 -8.76 0.88 22.30
N ALA A 9 -7.91 1.82 21.92
CA ALA A 9 -7.74 3.08 22.64
C ALA A 9 -9.10 3.79 22.85
N ARG A 10 -9.30 4.28 24.08
CA ARG A 10 -10.53 5.00 24.47
C ARG A 10 -10.25 6.44 24.84
N THR A 11 -9.04 6.77 25.20
CA THR A 11 -8.58 8.11 25.57
C THR A 11 -7.38 8.52 24.69
N ILE A 12 -7.11 9.83 24.63
CA ILE A 12 -5.93 10.34 23.88
C ILE A 12 -4.62 9.78 24.47
N SER A 13 -4.58 9.52 25.80
CA SER A 13 -3.40 8.92 26.44
C SER A 13 -3.13 7.49 26.01
N ASP A 14 -4.13 6.75 25.54
CA ASP A 14 -3.97 5.39 25.03
C ASP A 14 -3.45 5.34 23.58
N LEU A 15 -3.46 6.48 22.88
CA LEU A 15 -3.09 6.53 21.48
C LEU A 15 -1.57 6.44 21.29
N ILE A 16 -1.16 5.55 20.43
CA ILE A 16 0.24 5.45 19.97
C ILE A 16 0.40 6.31 18.71
N ILE A 17 0.40 7.61 18.88
CA ILE A 17 0.46 8.62 17.83
C ILE A 17 1.64 9.56 18.06
N SER A 18 2.18 10.15 16.98
CA SER A 18 3.17 11.23 17.08
C SER A 18 2.52 12.50 17.66
N GLY A 19 3.29 13.25 18.46
CA GLY A 19 2.81 14.51 19.01
C GLY A 19 2.46 15.55 17.94
N GLU A 20 3.12 15.51 16.78
CA GLU A 20 2.84 16.38 15.63
C GLU A 20 1.48 16.06 15.01
N ASN A 21 1.20 14.78 14.74
CA ASN A 21 -0.10 14.36 14.19
C ASN A 21 -1.25 14.70 15.14
N LEU A 22 -1.05 14.46 16.44
CA LEU A 22 -2.04 14.81 17.46
C LEU A 22 -2.34 16.31 17.45
N LYS A 23 -1.31 17.16 17.44
CA LYS A 23 -1.48 18.61 17.37
C LYS A 23 -2.16 19.07 16.09
N THR A 24 -1.86 18.45 14.96
CA THR A 24 -2.47 18.77 13.66
C THR A 24 -3.96 18.47 13.67
N ILE A 25 -4.37 17.30 14.15
CA ILE A 25 -5.78 16.90 14.20
C ILE A 25 -6.57 17.81 15.18
N ILE A 26 -6.06 18.01 16.39
CA ILE A 26 -6.70 18.89 17.38
C ILE A 26 -6.76 20.34 16.88
N GLY A 27 -5.69 20.84 16.26
CA GLY A 27 -5.64 22.18 15.69
C GLY A 27 -6.65 22.39 14.57
N TRP A 28 -6.85 21.37 13.71
CA TRP A 28 -7.88 21.40 12.68
C TRP A 28 -9.30 21.42 13.26
N LEU A 29 -9.62 20.60 14.25
CA LEU A 29 -10.92 20.59 14.91
C LEU A 29 -11.18 21.88 15.68
N ASN A 30 -10.16 22.50 16.28
CA ASN A 30 -10.30 23.79 16.94
C ASN A 30 -10.62 24.93 15.96
N ARG A 31 -10.05 24.91 14.75
CA ARG A 31 -10.41 25.88 13.69
C ARG A 31 -11.88 25.73 13.28
N TRP A 32 -12.39 24.51 13.20
CA TRP A 32 -13.81 24.28 12.99
C TRP A 32 -14.69 24.90 14.09
N ARG A 33 -14.26 24.82 15.36
CA ARG A 33 -14.97 25.41 16.49
C ARG A 33 -14.95 26.95 16.48
N SER A 34 -13.84 27.53 16.05
CA SER A 34 -13.70 28.99 15.94
C SER A 34 -14.36 29.58 14.70
N GLY A 35 -14.82 28.74 13.75
CA GLY A 35 -15.39 29.20 12.48
C GLY A 35 -14.33 29.64 11.45
N ASP A 36 -13.04 29.48 11.75
CA ASP A 36 -11.90 29.81 10.87
C ASP A 36 -11.46 28.57 10.09
N VAL A 37 -12.33 28.13 9.17
CA VAL A 37 -12.14 26.88 8.42
C VAL A 37 -11.57 27.17 7.03
N ASP A 38 -10.28 26.95 6.85
CA ASP A 38 -9.63 26.99 5.53
C ASP A 38 -9.78 25.63 4.79
N LYS A 39 -9.55 24.52 5.49
CA LYS A 39 -9.67 23.17 4.97
C LYS A 39 -10.79 22.41 5.66
N LYS A 40 -11.82 22.05 4.89
CA LYS A 40 -13.03 21.41 5.42
C LYS A 40 -12.87 19.93 5.73
N ALA A 41 -11.86 19.26 5.14
CA ALA A 41 -11.56 17.87 5.40
C ALA A 41 -10.14 17.65 5.92
N ILE A 42 -9.92 16.48 6.51
CA ILE A 42 -8.61 15.95 6.89
C ILE A 42 -8.46 14.53 6.35
N ILE A 43 -7.30 14.21 5.80
CA ILE A 43 -6.97 12.87 5.29
C ILE A 43 -5.85 12.30 6.15
N LEU A 44 -6.13 11.20 6.85
CA LEU A 44 -5.13 10.40 7.54
C LEU A 44 -4.75 9.21 6.66
N TYR A 45 -3.49 9.12 6.24
CA TYR A 45 -3.05 8.05 5.39
C TYR A 45 -1.81 7.34 5.94
N GLY A 46 -1.67 6.05 5.65
CA GLY A 46 -0.54 5.24 6.10
C GLY A 46 -0.90 3.75 6.21
N PRO A 47 0.03 2.89 6.69
CA PRO A 47 -0.18 1.47 6.79
C PRO A 47 -1.45 1.08 7.57
N PRO A 48 -2.05 -0.09 7.29
CA PRO A 48 -3.16 -0.61 8.09
C PRO A 48 -2.74 -0.82 9.56
N GLY A 49 -3.71 -0.92 10.46
CA GLY A 49 -3.49 -1.22 11.88
C GLY A 49 -2.73 -0.17 12.70
N THR A 50 -2.35 0.98 12.14
CA THR A 50 -1.67 2.07 12.85
C THR A 50 -2.58 2.93 13.73
N GLY A 51 -3.90 2.69 13.72
CA GLY A 51 -4.87 3.38 14.56
C GLY A 51 -5.47 4.66 13.99
N LYS A 52 -5.43 4.90 12.68
CA LYS A 52 -6.01 6.09 12.00
C LYS A 52 -7.46 6.36 12.42
N THR A 53 -8.34 5.40 12.20
CA THR A 53 -9.77 5.46 12.52
C THR A 53 -10.00 5.64 14.02
N THR A 54 -9.25 4.87 14.83
CA THR A 54 -9.33 4.96 16.30
C THR A 54 -8.92 6.33 16.82
N ALA A 55 -7.85 6.94 16.29
CA ALA A 55 -7.37 8.25 16.69
C ALA A 55 -8.45 9.34 16.44
N LEU A 56 -9.04 9.35 15.23
CA LEU A 56 -10.10 10.30 14.90
C LEU A 56 -11.33 10.11 15.78
N SER A 57 -11.74 8.87 16.04
CA SER A 57 -12.88 8.55 16.90
C SER A 57 -12.65 9.01 18.35
N VAL A 58 -11.46 8.74 18.91
CA VAL A 58 -11.11 9.12 20.28
C VAL A 58 -10.99 10.64 20.42
N ILE A 59 -10.24 11.29 19.54
CA ILE A 59 -10.03 12.75 19.59
C ILE A 59 -11.37 13.48 19.40
N GLY A 60 -12.20 13.04 18.44
CA GLY A 60 -13.52 13.63 18.23
C GLY A 60 -14.40 13.54 19.46
N LYS A 61 -14.46 12.37 20.11
CA LYS A 61 -15.25 12.16 21.34
C LYS A 61 -14.74 12.99 22.53
N GLU A 62 -13.43 13.04 22.76
CA GLU A 62 -12.86 13.87 23.84
C GLU A 62 -13.07 15.36 23.60
N MET A 63 -13.15 15.78 22.34
CA MET A 63 -13.52 17.14 21.99
C MET A 63 -15.05 17.36 22.03
N GLY A 64 -15.85 16.40 22.48
CA GLY A 64 -17.31 16.53 22.64
C GLY A 64 -18.09 16.50 21.33
N LEU A 65 -17.50 15.96 20.25
CA LEU A 65 -18.17 15.76 18.97
C LEU A 65 -18.85 14.38 18.91
N GLN A 66 -20.03 14.31 18.32
CA GLN A 66 -20.65 13.05 17.94
C GLN A 66 -19.90 12.49 16.70
N VAL A 67 -19.19 11.39 16.85
CA VAL A 67 -18.49 10.76 15.74
C VAL A 67 -19.43 9.82 14.99
N ILE A 68 -19.60 10.07 13.69
CA ILE A 68 -20.39 9.25 12.78
C ILE A 68 -19.39 8.54 11.85
N GLU A 69 -19.20 7.24 12.07
CA GLU A 69 -18.28 6.41 11.32
C GLU A 69 -19.00 5.70 10.16
N MET A 70 -18.45 5.80 8.97
CA MET A 70 -18.93 5.15 7.74
C MET A 70 -17.77 4.44 7.08
N ASN A 71 -17.94 3.15 6.74
CA ASN A 71 -16.94 2.39 5.99
C ASN A 71 -17.29 2.40 4.49
N ALA A 72 -16.38 2.95 3.68
CA ALA A 72 -16.56 3.02 2.23
C ALA A 72 -16.55 1.64 1.55
N SER A 73 -15.89 0.63 2.17
CA SER A 73 -15.78 -0.72 1.60
C SER A 73 -17.05 -1.56 1.75
N GLU A 74 -17.84 -1.35 2.80
CA GLU A 74 -19.04 -2.15 3.08
C GLU A 74 -20.20 -1.89 2.11
N ARG A 75 -20.15 -0.80 1.36
CA ARG A 75 -21.26 -0.32 0.51
C ARG A 75 -21.02 -0.51 -0.99
N ARG A 76 -20.30 -1.56 -1.39
CA ARG A 76 -19.96 -1.83 -2.81
C ARG A 76 -21.18 -1.99 -3.73
N ASN A 77 -22.37 -2.32 -3.22
CA ASN A 77 -23.56 -2.66 -4.03
C ASN A 77 -24.83 -1.88 -3.69
N ALA A 78 -24.81 -1.00 -2.71
CA ALA A 78 -26.01 -0.30 -2.31
C ALA A 78 -25.84 1.21 -2.50
N ASP A 79 -26.14 1.65 -3.71
CA ASP A 79 -26.68 2.95 -3.93
C ASP A 79 -25.75 4.13 -3.66
N HIS A 80 -25.11 4.56 -4.72
CA HIS A 80 -24.66 5.94 -4.91
C HIS A 80 -25.72 6.95 -4.38
N MET A 81 -27.01 6.62 -4.56
CA MET A 81 -28.15 7.39 -4.01
C MET A 81 -28.21 7.34 -2.48
N LYS A 82 -27.87 6.23 -1.82
CA LYS A 82 -27.86 6.14 -0.36
C LYS A 82 -26.68 6.88 0.24
N MET A 83 -25.51 6.84 -0.36
CA MET A 83 -24.36 7.61 0.13
C MET A 83 -24.63 9.11 -0.04
N THR A 84 -25.14 9.54 -1.18
CA THR A 84 -25.53 10.93 -1.44
C THR A 84 -26.72 11.35 -0.58
N ALA A 85 -27.70 10.49 -0.35
CA ALA A 85 -28.84 10.77 0.52
C ALA A 85 -28.47 10.71 2.00
N THR A 86 -27.58 9.80 2.42
CA THR A 86 -27.07 9.73 3.81
C THR A 86 -26.13 10.89 4.08
N MET A 87 -25.28 11.26 3.16
CA MET A 87 -24.49 12.48 3.23
C MET A 87 -25.42 13.71 3.25
N GLY A 88 -26.40 13.78 2.35
CA GLY A 88 -27.38 14.86 2.33
C GLY A 88 -28.23 14.95 3.60
N ALA A 89 -28.60 13.84 4.23
CA ALA A 89 -29.28 13.80 5.52
C ALA A 89 -28.36 14.24 6.68
N LEU A 90 -27.06 13.96 6.61
CA LEU A 90 -26.07 14.46 7.57
C LEU A 90 -25.85 15.98 7.43
N TYR A 91 -26.19 16.55 6.29
CA TYR A 91 -26.17 18.02 6.05
C TYR A 91 -27.40 18.73 6.51
N ARG A 92 -28.55 18.08 6.46
CA ARG A 92 -29.85 18.65 6.78
C ARG A 92 -30.41 18.00 8.02
N ASP A 93 -29.82 18.26 9.17
CA ASP A 93 -30.52 17.93 10.39
C ASP A 93 -31.54 19.04 10.68
N ILE A 94 -32.80 18.60 10.74
CA ILE A 94 -33.97 19.45 11.07
C ILE A 94 -33.92 19.88 12.55
N SER A 95 -32.96 19.36 13.31
CA SER A 95 -32.80 19.65 14.74
C SER A 95 -31.85 20.81 15.07
N ASP A 96 -31.48 21.65 14.10
CA ASP A 96 -30.78 22.94 14.36
C ASP A 96 -31.70 23.96 15.12
N GLU A 97 -32.37 23.49 16.15
CA GLU A 97 -33.21 24.35 17.02
C GLU A 97 -32.41 25.16 18.04
N ASN A 98 -31.10 25.14 18.01
CA ASN A 98 -30.27 25.89 18.94
C ASN A 98 -29.37 26.93 18.23
N PRO A 99 -29.90 28.14 17.93
CA PRO A 99 -29.18 29.19 17.22
C PRO A 99 -27.97 29.78 17.96
N ASN A 100 -27.72 29.34 19.22
CA ASN A 100 -26.66 29.86 20.09
C ASN A 100 -25.43 28.95 20.22
N ARG A 101 -25.33 27.84 19.46
CA ARG A 101 -24.13 27.00 19.47
C ARG A 101 -23.14 27.44 18.37
N ASN A 102 -22.03 28.00 18.81
CA ASN A 102 -20.89 28.29 17.94
C ASN A 102 -20.06 27.01 17.73
N GLY A 103 -20.16 26.35 16.55
CA GLY A 103 -19.29 25.27 16.11
C GLY A 103 -20.01 23.97 15.75
N PRO A 104 -19.32 23.02 15.11
CA PRO A 104 -19.87 21.74 14.68
C PRO A 104 -20.14 20.81 15.86
N ASP A 105 -21.24 20.07 15.82
CA ASP A 105 -21.61 19.06 16.82
C ASP A 105 -21.13 17.65 16.42
N ARG A 106 -20.75 17.45 15.17
CA ARG A 106 -20.47 16.14 14.60
C ARG A 106 -19.11 16.11 13.90
N LEU A 107 -18.48 14.94 13.93
CA LEU A 107 -17.33 14.59 13.10
C LEU A 107 -17.75 13.43 12.19
N ILE A 108 -17.72 13.63 10.88
CA ILE A 108 -18.03 12.61 9.90
C ILE A 108 -16.71 11.89 9.56
N LEU A 109 -16.64 10.60 9.88
CA LEU A 109 -15.46 9.77 9.63
C LEU A 109 -15.77 8.77 8.53
N ILE A 110 -15.05 8.86 7.41
CA ILE A 110 -15.16 7.92 6.29
C ILE A 110 -13.90 7.06 6.29
N ASP A 111 -14.06 5.80 6.67
CA ASP A 111 -12.98 4.83 6.72
C ASP A 111 -12.77 4.15 5.37
N GLU A 112 -11.51 3.84 5.03
CA GLU A 112 -11.10 3.22 3.77
C GLU A 112 -11.58 4.00 2.51
N ALA A 113 -11.49 5.32 2.53
CA ALA A 113 -11.97 6.18 1.46
C ALA A 113 -11.23 5.98 0.11
N ASP A 114 -10.05 5.35 0.10
CA ASP A 114 -9.33 4.89 -1.09
C ASP A 114 -10.09 3.80 -1.88
N ASN A 115 -11.01 3.08 -1.24
CA ASN A 115 -11.88 2.08 -1.88
C ASN A 115 -13.07 2.69 -2.64
N ILE A 116 -13.26 4.01 -2.60
CA ILE A 116 -14.29 4.70 -3.38
C ILE A 116 -13.89 4.68 -4.87
N PHE A 117 -14.75 4.12 -5.71
CA PHE A 117 -14.46 3.94 -7.13
C PHE A 117 -14.69 5.22 -7.96
N GLU A 118 -13.80 5.42 -8.93
CA GLU A 118 -14.00 6.31 -10.06
C GLU A 118 -14.82 5.54 -11.12
N GLY A 119 -16.03 6.02 -11.43
CA GLY A 119 -16.98 5.29 -12.26
C GLY A 119 -16.42 4.81 -13.60
N ARG A 120 -16.63 3.54 -13.90
CA ARG A 120 -16.56 3.00 -15.25
C ARG A 120 -17.96 3.03 -15.87
N SER A 121 -17.99 3.33 -17.19
CA SER A 121 -19.17 3.47 -18.05
C SER A 121 -20.36 2.57 -17.67
N ALA A 122 -21.57 3.11 -17.79
CA ALA A 122 -22.88 2.52 -17.49
C ALA A 122 -23.17 1.15 -18.11
N GLU A 123 -22.32 0.63 -19.01
CA GLU A 123 -22.54 -0.66 -19.70
C GLU A 123 -22.26 -1.89 -18.83
N ASN A 124 -21.57 -1.75 -17.67
CA ASN A 124 -21.22 -2.87 -16.80
C ASN A 124 -21.64 -2.70 -15.33
N GLY A 125 -22.65 -1.88 -15.02
CA GLY A 125 -23.20 -1.77 -13.67
C GLY A 125 -22.23 -1.17 -12.62
N GLY A 126 -21.23 -0.40 -13.05
CA GLY A 126 -20.25 0.24 -12.19
C GLY A 126 -20.73 1.60 -11.67
N ASP A 127 -20.46 1.85 -10.41
CA ASP A 127 -20.84 3.04 -9.66
C ASP A 127 -20.16 4.29 -10.22
N THR A 128 -20.93 5.19 -10.84
CA THR A 128 -20.42 6.39 -11.49
C THR A 128 -20.56 7.58 -10.55
N GLY A 129 -19.44 8.02 -9.89
CA GLY A 129 -19.40 9.33 -9.25
C GLY A 129 -19.21 9.38 -7.75
N GLY A 130 -18.80 8.30 -7.06
CA GLY A 130 -18.56 8.31 -5.61
C GLY A 130 -17.55 9.37 -5.17
N ILE A 131 -16.43 9.51 -5.88
CA ILE A 131 -15.39 10.52 -5.58
C ILE A 131 -15.94 11.95 -5.85
N LYS A 132 -16.74 12.13 -6.91
CA LYS A 132 -17.33 13.43 -7.22
C LYS A 132 -18.34 13.84 -6.16
N ALA A 133 -19.22 12.92 -5.75
CA ALA A 133 -20.20 13.16 -4.69
C ALA A 133 -19.52 13.48 -3.36
N LEU A 134 -18.40 12.81 -3.03
CA LEU A 134 -17.62 13.11 -1.85
C LEU A 134 -16.97 14.51 -1.93
N SER A 135 -16.49 14.92 -3.11
CA SER A 135 -15.94 16.25 -3.32
C SER A 135 -16.99 17.35 -3.11
N GLU A 136 -18.16 17.19 -3.72
CA GLU A 136 -19.31 18.09 -3.53
C GLU A 136 -19.72 18.16 -2.07
N ALA A 137 -19.75 16.99 -1.41
CA ALA A 137 -20.03 16.89 0.00
C ALA A 137 -19.04 17.68 0.87
N ILE A 138 -17.75 17.59 0.62
CA ILE A 138 -16.71 18.34 1.35
C ILE A 138 -16.86 19.85 1.11
N GLU A 139 -17.20 20.26 -0.11
CA GLU A 139 -17.39 21.67 -0.43
C GLU A 139 -18.59 22.29 0.29
N GLU A 140 -19.67 21.54 0.45
CA GLU A 140 -20.92 22.02 1.04
C GLU A 140 -21.04 21.80 2.55
N THR A 141 -20.16 20.98 3.14
CA THR A 141 -20.30 20.56 4.53
C THR A 141 -20.27 21.71 5.53
N ARG A 142 -21.06 21.56 6.59
CA ARG A 142 -21.05 22.38 7.81
C ARG A 142 -20.41 21.66 9.00
N ASN A 143 -20.00 20.39 8.80
CA ASN A 143 -19.36 19.56 9.80
C ASN A 143 -17.98 19.10 9.33
N PRO A 144 -16.99 18.91 10.20
CA PRO A 144 -15.70 18.36 9.84
C PRO A 144 -15.82 16.96 9.23
N ILE A 145 -15.16 16.72 8.09
CA ILE A 145 -15.09 15.42 7.43
C ILE A 145 -13.68 14.89 7.55
N ALA A 146 -13.52 13.70 8.13
CA ALA A 146 -12.25 13.01 8.24
C ALA A 146 -12.24 11.75 7.37
N LEU A 147 -11.19 11.58 6.57
CA LEU A 147 -10.99 10.45 5.68
C LEU A 147 -9.81 9.63 6.16
N THR A 148 -9.92 8.30 6.17
CA THR A 148 -8.77 7.43 6.33
C THR A 148 -8.48 6.68 5.04
N MET A 149 -7.20 6.47 4.74
CA MET A 149 -6.73 5.81 3.52
C MET A 149 -5.49 4.96 3.80
N ASN A 150 -5.36 3.83 3.12
CA ASN A 150 -4.15 3.04 3.08
C ASN A 150 -3.33 3.39 1.83
N GLU A 151 -3.96 3.48 0.67
CA GLU A 151 -3.36 3.72 -0.65
C GLU A 151 -3.56 5.17 -1.12
N PHE A 152 -3.14 6.15 -0.29
CA PHE A 152 -3.34 7.57 -0.57
C PHE A 152 -2.71 8.04 -1.89
N TYR A 153 -1.51 7.55 -2.23
CA TYR A 153 -0.83 8.00 -3.44
C TYR A 153 -1.54 7.54 -4.72
N ASP A 154 -2.17 6.36 -4.70
CA ASP A 154 -2.98 5.88 -5.83
C ASP A 154 -4.32 6.62 -5.90
N PHE A 155 -4.92 6.93 -4.75
CA PHE A 155 -6.09 7.81 -4.71
C PHE A 155 -5.78 9.20 -5.28
N ARG A 156 -4.67 9.81 -4.88
CA ARG A 156 -4.24 11.15 -5.35
C ARG A 156 -3.98 11.22 -6.87
N ARG A 157 -3.64 10.10 -7.52
CA ARG A 157 -3.44 10.03 -8.98
C ARG A 157 -4.74 10.11 -9.78
N LYS A 158 -5.88 9.89 -9.15
CA LYS A 158 -7.20 10.00 -9.79
C LYS A 158 -7.52 11.47 -10.02
N ASN A 159 -7.90 11.85 -11.24
CA ASN A 159 -8.19 13.25 -11.57
C ASN A 159 -9.33 13.83 -10.74
N SER A 160 -10.34 13.02 -10.42
CA SER A 160 -11.49 13.41 -9.60
C SER A 160 -11.15 13.60 -8.12
N ALA A 161 -10.04 13.02 -7.63
CA ALA A 161 -9.62 13.14 -6.24
C ALA A 161 -8.93 14.47 -5.91
N MET A 162 -8.46 15.21 -6.93
CA MET A 162 -7.70 16.44 -6.74
C MET A 162 -8.47 17.51 -5.94
N ALA A 163 -9.77 17.64 -6.18
CA ALA A 163 -10.61 18.61 -5.45
C ALA A 163 -10.71 18.23 -3.96
N ILE A 164 -10.81 16.94 -3.63
CA ILE A 164 -10.81 16.45 -2.25
C ILE A 164 -9.48 16.77 -1.57
N VAL A 165 -8.37 16.44 -2.23
CA VAL A 165 -7.00 16.66 -1.71
C VAL A 165 -6.76 18.16 -1.47
N ASN A 166 -7.17 19.02 -2.40
CA ASN A 166 -7.03 20.47 -2.29
C ASN A 166 -7.82 21.06 -1.13
N ASN A 167 -8.96 20.48 -0.77
CA ASN A 167 -9.81 20.91 0.34
C ASN A 167 -9.52 20.20 1.66
N SER A 168 -8.45 19.39 1.72
CA SER A 168 -8.09 18.58 2.88
C SER A 168 -6.72 18.96 3.46
N ILE A 169 -6.54 18.69 4.76
CA ILE A 169 -5.23 18.63 5.39
C ILE A 169 -4.71 17.19 5.26
N GLU A 170 -3.53 16.99 4.71
CA GLU A 170 -2.89 15.69 4.57
C GLU A 170 -2.05 15.38 5.83
N VAL A 171 -2.31 14.23 6.46
CA VAL A 171 -1.58 13.77 7.65
C VAL A 171 -0.99 12.39 7.38
N ASP A 172 0.33 12.31 7.30
CA ASP A 172 1.05 11.05 7.23
C ASP A 172 1.00 10.36 8.61
N PHE A 173 0.20 9.31 8.69
CA PHE A 173 -0.06 8.60 9.95
C PHE A 173 0.92 7.44 10.20
N ARG A 174 2.03 7.38 9.47
CA ARG A 174 3.10 6.45 9.77
C ARG A 174 3.74 6.81 11.11
N PRO A 175 3.89 5.87 12.03
CA PRO A 175 4.44 6.16 13.36
C PRO A 175 5.94 6.55 13.30
N TYR A 176 6.63 6.19 12.21
CA TYR A 176 8.00 6.57 11.91
C TYR A 176 8.28 6.43 10.39
N ARG A 177 9.19 7.24 9.88
CA ARG A 177 9.61 7.18 8.46
C ARG A 177 10.79 6.23 8.23
N LYS A 178 11.69 6.13 9.20
CA LYS A 178 12.89 5.27 9.15
C LYS A 178 13.11 4.60 10.49
N LYS A 179 13.53 3.33 10.48
CA LYS A 179 14.01 2.63 11.67
C LYS A 179 15.27 3.32 12.21
N LYS A 180 15.52 3.23 13.53
CA LYS A 180 16.66 3.84 14.25
C LYS A 180 16.61 5.38 14.33
N THR A 181 15.43 5.99 14.21
CA THR A 181 15.20 7.43 14.45
C THR A 181 14.60 7.65 15.85
N ASN A 182 14.58 8.90 16.31
CA ASN A 182 13.90 9.25 17.57
C ASN A 182 12.40 8.91 17.53
N GLU A 183 11.74 9.12 16.39
CA GLU A 183 10.34 8.74 16.17
C GLU A 183 10.12 7.23 16.35
N TYR A 184 11.02 6.44 15.77
CA TYR A 184 11.00 4.98 15.91
C TYR A 184 11.17 4.53 17.36
N ASN A 185 12.14 5.11 18.07
CA ASN A 185 12.37 4.78 19.47
C ASN A 185 11.20 5.20 20.37
N GLU A 186 10.57 6.35 20.09
CA GLU A 186 9.38 6.81 20.81
C GLU A 186 8.18 5.88 20.56
N PHE A 187 7.94 5.50 19.31
CA PHE A 187 6.90 4.55 18.95
C PHE A 187 7.10 3.23 19.69
N ARG A 188 8.30 2.64 19.62
CA ARG A 188 8.59 1.37 20.30
C ARG A 188 8.40 1.44 21.81
N ARG A 189 8.83 2.55 22.41
CA ARG A 189 8.65 2.76 23.86
C ARG A 189 7.18 2.82 24.24
N LYS A 190 6.37 3.59 23.52
CA LYS A 190 4.92 3.69 23.75
C LYS A 190 4.23 2.35 23.54
N MET A 191 4.59 1.66 22.46
CA MET A 191 4.06 0.35 22.12
C MET A 191 4.39 -0.68 23.19
N ARG A 192 5.66 -0.74 23.63
CA ARG A 192 6.08 -1.65 24.70
C ARG A 192 5.33 -1.39 26.00
N ALA A 193 5.23 -0.14 26.42
CA ALA A 193 4.50 0.22 27.64
C ALA A 193 3.02 -0.22 27.55
N ARG A 194 2.39 -0.09 26.38
CA ARG A 194 1.01 -0.54 26.18
C ARG A 194 0.89 -2.07 26.23
N ILE A 195 1.81 -2.79 25.64
CA ILE A 195 1.87 -4.27 25.72
C ILE A 195 2.04 -4.71 27.16
N ASP A 196 2.98 -4.15 27.91
CA ASP A 196 3.24 -4.51 29.31
C ASP A 196 2.01 -4.28 30.20
N GLN A 197 1.30 -3.18 29.95
CA GLN A 197 0.02 -2.91 30.63
C GLN A 197 -1.00 -4.00 30.32
N ILE A 198 -1.20 -4.37 29.05
CA ILE A 198 -2.17 -5.40 28.63
C ILE A 198 -1.82 -6.76 29.21
N LEU A 199 -0.55 -7.18 29.14
CA LEU A 199 -0.10 -8.43 29.70
C LEU A 199 -0.34 -8.52 31.21
N LYS A 200 -0.12 -7.41 31.93
CA LYS A 200 -0.41 -7.32 33.36
C LYS A 200 -1.90 -7.40 33.67
N GLU A 201 -2.75 -6.73 32.89
CA GLU A 201 -4.20 -6.77 33.05
C GLU A 201 -4.81 -8.13 32.74
N GLU A 202 -4.24 -8.85 31.76
CA GLU A 202 -4.65 -10.22 31.40
C GLU A 202 -4.04 -11.30 32.32
N GLY A 203 -3.06 -10.96 33.14
CA GLY A 203 -2.35 -11.91 33.99
C GLY A 203 -1.57 -12.96 33.21
N VAL A 204 -1.02 -12.58 32.05
CA VAL A 204 -0.30 -13.49 31.13
C VAL A 204 1.17 -13.13 31.14
N GLU A 205 2.02 -14.14 31.35
CA GLU A 205 3.48 -14.01 31.25
C GLU A 205 3.94 -14.55 29.88
N ILE A 206 4.45 -13.67 29.04
CA ILE A 206 5.08 -14.02 27.76
C ILE A 206 6.57 -13.67 27.88
N PRO A 207 7.50 -14.61 27.52
CA PRO A 207 8.92 -14.31 27.55
C PRO A 207 9.26 -13.06 26.71
N GLU A 208 10.18 -12.24 27.20
CA GLU A 208 10.52 -10.96 26.58
C GLU A 208 11.00 -11.11 25.13
N SER A 209 11.73 -12.18 24.82
CA SER A 209 12.18 -12.49 23.46
C SER A 209 11.01 -12.61 22.49
N PHE A 210 9.92 -13.29 22.87
CA PHE A 210 8.74 -13.43 22.02
C PHE A 210 8.00 -12.12 21.81
N VAL A 211 7.89 -11.27 22.83
CA VAL A 211 7.30 -9.93 22.69
C VAL A 211 8.10 -9.09 21.71
N ILE A 212 9.44 -9.14 21.80
CA ILE A 212 10.33 -8.42 20.88
C ILE A 212 10.19 -8.96 19.45
N ASP A 213 10.10 -10.28 19.31
CA ASP A 213 9.97 -10.92 17.98
C ASP A 213 8.65 -10.57 17.31
N VAL A 214 7.52 -10.61 18.05
CA VAL A 214 6.21 -10.15 17.55
C VAL A 214 6.27 -8.68 17.13
N MET A 215 6.81 -7.81 18.00
CA MET A 215 6.98 -6.40 17.66
C MET A 215 7.82 -6.18 16.40
N ASN A 216 8.91 -6.95 16.22
CA ASN A 216 9.77 -6.83 15.05
C ASN A 216 9.10 -7.34 13.76
N ALA A 217 8.25 -8.37 13.88
CA ALA A 217 7.55 -8.99 12.77
C ALA A 217 6.41 -8.13 12.23
N ASP A 218 5.63 -7.52 13.12
CA ASP A 218 4.34 -6.90 12.77
C ASP A 218 4.38 -5.37 12.75
N GLU A 219 5.50 -4.75 13.17
CA GLU A 219 5.62 -3.28 13.08
C GLU A 219 5.37 -2.76 11.66
N PRO A 220 4.53 -1.74 11.48
CA PRO A 220 3.92 -0.86 12.49
C PRO A 220 2.46 -1.20 12.85
N ASP A 221 1.94 -2.37 12.52
CA ASP A 221 0.56 -2.76 12.74
C ASP A 221 0.29 -3.15 14.19
N ILE A 222 -0.33 -2.23 14.96
CA ILE A 222 -0.67 -2.43 16.37
C ILE A 222 -1.70 -3.54 16.54
N ARG A 223 -2.64 -3.67 15.59
CA ARG A 223 -3.70 -4.68 15.64
C ARG A 223 -3.13 -6.08 15.51
N SER A 224 -2.22 -6.29 14.54
CA SER A 224 -1.54 -7.56 14.34
C SER A 224 -0.70 -7.94 15.55
N ILE A 225 0.10 -7.01 16.09
CA ILE A 225 0.89 -7.26 17.31
C ILE A 225 0.02 -7.77 18.47
N LEU A 226 -1.14 -7.14 18.73
CA LEU A 226 -2.02 -7.57 19.81
C LEU A 226 -2.67 -8.92 19.56
N ASN A 227 -3.07 -9.23 18.33
CA ASN A 227 -3.64 -10.52 17.95
C ASN A 227 -2.61 -11.65 18.05
N ASP A 228 -1.37 -11.41 17.67
CA ASP A 228 -0.31 -12.40 17.73
C ASP A 228 0.11 -12.68 19.19
N LEU A 229 0.18 -11.64 20.03
CA LEU A 229 0.40 -11.81 21.46
C LEU A 229 -0.75 -12.55 22.15
N GLU A 230 -2.01 -12.31 21.76
CA GLU A 230 -3.16 -13.06 22.25
C GLU A 230 -3.07 -14.54 21.86
N SER A 231 -2.63 -14.83 20.65
CA SER A 231 -2.44 -16.21 20.18
C SER A 231 -1.38 -16.96 20.97
N LEU A 232 -0.33 -16.29 21.44
CA LEU A 232 0.72 -16.86 22.29
C LEU A 232 0.20 -17.23 23.69
N ARG A 233 -0.86 -16.59 24.19
CA ARG A 233 -1.49 -16.96 25.47
C ARG A 233 -1.91 -18.42 25.53
N TYR A 234 -2.37 -18.97 24.40
CA TYR A 234 -2.83 -20.37 24.32
C TYR A 234 -1.68 -21.36 24.10
N ALA A 235 -0.50 -20.88 23.71
CA ALA A 235 0.68 -21.69 23.44
C ALA A 235 1.56 -21.92 24.69
N SER A 236 1.42 -21.13 25.73
CA SER A 236 2.24 -21.19 26.97
C SER A 236 2.01 -22.44 27.82
N GLY A 237 1.25 -23.43 27.35
CA GLY A 237 1.05 -24.73 28.03
C GLY A 237 1.94 -25.89 27.53
N SER A 238 2.79 -25.69 26.52
CA SER A 238 3.65 -26.77 25.99
C SER A 238 5.09 -26.24 25.80
N GLU A 239 5.98 -26.71 26.66
CA GLU A 239 7.40 -26.30 26.70
C GLU A 239 8.24 -26.67 25.47
N GLU A 240 7.68 -27.30 24.43
CA GLU A 240 8.45 -27.85 23.30
C GLU A 240 8.03 -27.39 21.87
N THR A 241 7.06 -26.53 21.73
CA THR A 241 6.75 -26.05 20.40
C THR A 241 7.58 -24.80 20.10
N GLY A 242 8.60 -24.96 19.27
CA GLY A 242 9.33 -23.86 18.63
C GLY A 242 8.36 -23.01 17.81
N PHE A 243 7.64 -22.13 18.49
CA PHE A 243 6.71 -21.20 17.88
C PHE A 243 7.53 -20.20 17.07
N LYS A 244 7.58 -20.38 15.76
CA LYS A 244 8.14 -19.39 14.86
C LYS A 244 7.07 -18.33 14.60
N ILE A 245 7.28 -17.12 15.11
CA ILE A 245 6.45 -15.96 14.81
C ILE A 245 6.77 -15.53 13.38
N TYR A 246 5.77 -15.58 12.55
CA TYR A 246 5.88 -15.17 11.15
C TYR A 246 5.15 -13.85 10.97
N SER A 247 5.84 -12.86 10.40
CA SER A 247 5.22 -11.61 9.95
C SER A 247 4.10 -11.91 8.94
N ARG A 248 2.84 -11.62 9.30
CA ARG A 248 1.68 -11.91 8.44
C ARG A 248 1.43 -10.85 7.37
N ASP A 249 1.81 -9.60 7.61
CA ASP A 249 1.38 -8.47 6.79
C ASP A 249 2.52 -7.59 6.24
N ALA A 250 3.78 -7.85 6.58
CA ALA A 250 4.84 -7.25 5.78
C ALA A 250 4.91 -8.04 4.47
N PRO A 251 4.67 -7.41 3.31
CA PRO A 251 4.94 -8.06 2.04
C PRO A 251 6.35 -8.62 2.15
N LYS A 252 6.47 -9.97 2.10
CA LYS A 252 7.78 -10.62 2.23
C LYS A 252 8.57 -10.17 1.03
N ASN A 253 9.33 -9.10 1.24
CA ASN A 253 10.14 -8.47 0.23
C ASN A 253 10.98 -9.57 -0.41
N ILE A 254 11.05 -9.59 -1.71
CA ILE A 254 11.83 -10.55 -2.49
C ILE A 254 13.26 -10.69 -1.95
N TYR A 255 13.83 -9.61 -1.40
CA TYR A 255 15.15 -9.64 -0.75
C TYR A 255 15.21 -10.58 0.46
N ASN A 256 14.17 -10.65 1.28
CA ASN A 256 14.12 -11.54 2.45
C ASN A 256 14.03 -13.02 2.00
N ILE A 257 13.29 -13.28 0.92
CA ILE A 257 13.17 -14.62 0.36
C ILE A 257 14.48 -15.03 -0.33
N MET A 258 15.13 -14.13 -1.05
CA MET A 258 16.44 -14.36 -1.63
C MET A 258 17.48 -14.65 -0.55
N ASP A 259 17.49 -13.89 0.55
CA ASP A 259 18.41 -14.15 1.67
C ASP A 259 18.21 -15.55 2.25
N LYS A 260 16.96 -15.98 2.41
CA LYS A 260 16.66 -17.36 2.84
C LYS A 260 17.05 -18.41 1.80
N THR A 261 16.75 -18.18 0.52
CA THR A 261 17.06 -19.11 -0.55
C THR A 261 18.57 -19.35 -0.67
N PHE A 262 19.37 -18.31 -0.52
CA PHE A 262 20.83 -18.42 -0.67
C PHE A 262 21.57 -18.73 0.63
N ARG A 263 20.97 -18.49 1.80
CA ARG A 263 21.69 -18.61 3.10
C ARG A 263 21.03 -19.53 4.12
N SER A 264 19.75 -19.88 3.96
CA SER A 264 19.08 -20.75 4.93
C SER A 264 19.59 -22.18 4.84
N VAL A 265 19.75 -22.81 6.00
CA VAL A 265 20.08 -24.23 6.12
C VAL A 265 18.83 -25.10 5.95
N ASN A 266 17.65 -24.54 6.22
CA ASN A 266 16.40 -25.28 6.27
C ASN A 266 15.53 -24.95 5.04
N TYR A 267 15.31 -25.95 4.20
CA TYR A 267 14.48 -25.85 3.00
C TYR A 267 13.01 -25.48 3.31
N ASP A 268 12.46 -26.02 4.40
CA ASP A 268 11.09 -25.76 4.79
C ASP A 268 10.86 -24.27 5.13
N ASP A 269 11.87 -23.58 5.66
CA ASP A 269 11.81 -22.14 5.95
C ASP A 269 11.71 -21.30 4.66
N ILE A 270 12.34 -21.77 3.57
CA ILE A 270 12.25 -21.15 2.25
C ILE A 270 10.84 -21.33 1.70
N LEU A 271 10.33 -22.59 1.70
CA LEU A 271 9.00 -22.90 1.20
C LEU A 271 7.90 -22.15 1.97
N TYR A 272 8.03 -22.10 3.29
CA TYR A 272 7.10 -21.32 4.10
C TYR A 272 7.11 -19.83 3.74
N SER A 273 8.29 -19.28 3.43
CA SER A 273 8.42 -17.88 3.04
C SER A 273 7.79 -17.58 1.68
N LEU A 274 7.73 -18.57 0.79
CA LEU A 274 7.12 -18.44 -0.54
C LEU A 274 5.59 -18.46 -0.51
N ARG A 275 4.96 -18.98 0.57
CA ARG A 275 3.48 -19.05 0.65
C ARG A 275 2.80 -17.67 0.70
N ASP A 276 3.42 -16.69 1.34
CA ASP A 276 2.87 -15.33 1.53
C ASP A 276 3.69 -14.28 0.76
N LYS A 277 4.17 -14.62 -0.41
CA LYS A 277 4.97 -13.72 -1.25
C LYS A 277 4.10 -12.65 -1.93
N ASP A 278 4.68 -11.48 -2.13
CA ASP A 278 4.07 -10.32 -2.78
C ASP A 278 4.56 -10.13 -4.24
N PHE A 279 5.04 -11.19 -4.86
CA PHE A 279 5.60 -11.13 -6.21
C PHE A 279 5.27 -12.40 -7.00
N GLU A 280 5.34 -12.31 -8.32
CA GLU A 280 5.06 -13.44 -9.20
C GLU A 280 6.21 -14.48 -9.17
N THR A 281 5.86 -15.74 -9.45
CA THR A 281 6.83 -16.86 -9.51
C THR A 281 7.94 -16.58 -10.51
N GLU A 282 7.61 -15.97 -11.63
CA GLU A 282 8.54 -15.57 -12.68
C GLU A 282 9.61 -14.58 -12.19
N ASP A 283 9.19 -13.62 -11.35
CA ASP A 283 10.13 -12.66 -10.76
C ASP A 283 11.11 -13.36 -9.83
N TYR A 284 10.64 -14.33 -9.03
CA TYR A 284 11.51 -15.12 -8.15
C TYR A 284 12.60 -15.88 -8.94
N LEU A 285 12.22 -16.54 -10.04
CA LEU A 285 13.17 -17.25 -10.90
C LEU A 285 14.20 -16.27 -11.48
N MET A 286 13.78 -15.11 -11.97
CA MET A 286 14.67 -14.08 -12.51
C MET A 286 15.64 -13.53 -11.47
N TRP A 287 15.20 -13.37 -10.22
CA TRP A 287 16.08 -12.95 -9.13
C TRP A 287 17.12 -14.01 -8.78
N ILE A 288 16.76 -15.30 -8.77
CA ILE A 288 17.72 -16.39 -8.58
C ILE A 288 18.72 -16.40 -9.74
N ASP A 289 18.26 -16.39 -10.99
CA ASP A 289 19.10 -16.42 -12.19
C ASP A 289 20.15 -15.29 -12.18
N GLN A 290 19.73 -14.06 -11.87
CA GLN A 290 20.61 -12.89 -11.84
C GLN A 290 21.72 -13.01 -10.78
N ASN A 291 21.40 -13.58 -9.60
CA ASN A 291 22.29 -13.54 -8.45
C ASN A 291 23.07 -14.85 -8.25
N LEU A 292 22.66 -15.95 -8.87
CA LEU A 292 23.26 -17.25 -8.72
C LEU A 292 24.76 -17.30 -9.06
N PRO A 293 25.24 -16.67 -10.15
CA PRO A 293 26.66 -16.67 -10.50
C PRO A 293 27.57 -15.97 -9.48
N ASP A 294 27.02 -14.96 -8.76
CA ASP A 294 27.76 -14.22 -7.75
C ASP A 294 27.79 -14.95 -6.40
N MET A 295 26.85 -15.88 -6.20
CA MET A 295 26.67 -16.62 -4.94
C MET A 295 27.39 -17.97 -4.93
N GLU A 296 27.62 -18.58 -6.10
CA GLU A 296 28.23 -19.89 -6.21
C GLU A 296 29.41 -19.84 -7.20
N THR A 297 30.59 -20.20 -6.71
CA THR A 297 31.84 -20.17 -7.48
C THR A 297 32.26 -21.53 -8.01
N ASP A 298 31.73 -22.63 -7.42
CA ASP A 298 31.98 -23.97 -7.96
C ASP A 298 31.14 -24.22 -9.22
N HIS A 299 31.78 -24.37 -10.32
CA HIS A 299 31.13 -24.65 -11.63
C HIS A 299 30.24 -25.89 -11.63
N THR A 300 30.55 -26.91 -10.84
CA THR A 300 29.76 -28.13 -10.76
C THR A 300 28.46 -27.87 -10.01
N MET A 301 28.53 -27.14 -8.90
CA MET A 301 27.35 -26.76 -8.09
C MET A 301 26.51 -25.74 -8.83
N LEU A 302 27.13 -24.77 -9.49
CA LEU A 302 26.46 -23.81 -10.36
C LEU A 302 25.67 -24.50 -11.47
N TYR A 303 26.29 -25.48 -12.17
CA TYR A 303 25.61 -26.28 -13.17
C TYR A 303 24.38 -26.99 -12.63
N ARG A 304 24.49 -27.66 -11.49
CA ARG A 304 23.34 -28.34 -10.83
C ARG A 304 22.25 -27.38 -10.43
N SER A 305 22.61 -26.21 -9.94
CA SER A 305 21.67 -25.13 -9.60
C SER A 305 20.88 -24.66 -10.80
N TYR A 306 21.57 -24.45 -11.93
CA TYR A 306 20.90 -24.08 -13.19
C TYR A 306 20.03 -25.19 -13.77
N ASP A 307 20.42 -26.46 -13.59
CA ASP A 307 19.63 -27.61 -14.03
C ASP A 307 18.25 -27.62 -13.31
N VAL A 308 18.27 -27.40 -12.01
CA VAL A 308 17.04 -27.30 -11.20
C VAL A 308 16.23 -26.04 -11.57
N LEU A 309 16.89 -24.91 -11.77
CA LEU A 309 16.22 -23.66 -12.17
C LEU A 309 15.56 -23.78 -13.55
N ALA A 310 16.21 -24.48 -14.49
CA ALA A 310 15.64 -24.78 -15.81
C ALA A 310 14.38 -25.66 -15.73
N LEU A 311 14.36 -26.61 -14.79
CA LEU A 311 13.15 -27.39 -14.50
C LEU A 311 12.02 -26.50 -13.95
N ALA A 312 12.33 -25.56 -13.07
CA ALA A 312 11.35 -24.60 -12.54
C ALA A 312 10.74 -23.74 -13.66
N ASP A 313 11.56 -23.23 -14.59
CA ASP A 313 11.10 -22.46 -15.76
C ASP A 313 10.19 -23.30 -16.67
N LEU A 314 10.51 -24.57 -16.85
CA LEU A 314 9.66 -25.50 -17.60
C LEU A 314 8.27 -25.66 -16.97
N TYR A 315 8.16 -25.69 -15.63
CA TYR A 315 6.87 -25.73 -14.94
C TYR A 315 6.09 -24.42 -15.12
N VAL A 316 6.74 -23.26 -15.07
CA VAL A 316 6.11 -21.96 -15.38
C VAL A 316 5.57 -21.97 -16.82
N ALA A 317 6.34 -22.43 -17.80
CA ALA A 317 5.87 -22.54 -19.18
C ALA A 317 4.64 -23.46 -19.33
N ARG A 318 4.53 -24.51 -18.50
CA ARG A 318 3.37 -25.42 -18.47
C ARG A 318 2.13 -24.78 -17.88
N VAL A 319 2.25 -23.85 -16.91
CA VAL A 319 1.12 -23.07 -16.39
C VAL A 319 0.37 -22.41 -17.54
N TYR A 320 1.09 -21.67 -18.39
CA TYR A 320 0.48 -20.95 -19.51
C TYR A 320 -0.10 -21.87 -20.59
N ARG A 321 0.59 -22.99 -20.90
CA ARG A 321 0.13 -23.92 -21.95
C ARG A 321 -1.10 -24.74 -21.54
N LYS A 322 -1.16 -25.14 -20.24
CA LYS A 322 -2.20 -26.05 -19.75
C LYS A 322 -3.26 -25.35 -18.88
N GLN A 323 -3.09 -24.07 -18.60
CA GLN A 323 -3.97 -23.27 -17.73
C GLN A 323 -4.12 -23.90 -16.32
N HIS A 324 -3.10 -24.61 -15.85
CA HIS A 324 -3.10 -25.32 -14.57
C HIS A 324 -2.16 -24.65 -13.58
N TYR A 325 -2.72 -23.82 -12.75
CA TYR A 325 -1.96 -22.93 -11.83
C TYR A 325 -1.20 -23.66 -10.72
N ALA A 326 -1.56 -24.91 -10.38
CA ALA A 326 -0.79 -25.69 -9.40
C ALA A 326 0.68 -25.89 -9.82
N PHE A 327 1.00 -25.79 -11.10
CA PHE A 327 2.39 -25.84 -11.56
C PHE A 327 3.24 -24.66 -11.08
N LYS A 328 2.65 -23.53 -10.65
CA LYS A 328 3.41 -22.44 -10.01
C LYS A 328 4.06 -22.91 -8.71
N ASN A 329 3.34 -23.68 -7.88
CA ASN A 329 3.88 -24.21 -6.62
C ASN A 329 5.07 -25.14 -6.89
N TYR A 330 4.97 -26.03 -7.88
CA TYR A 330 6.08 -26.90 -8.28
C TYR A 330 7.29 -26.11 -8.79
N ALA A 331 7.06 -25.04 -9.55
CA ALA A 331 8.14 -24.18 -10.02
C ALA A 331 8.86 -23.50 -8.85
N GLU A 332 8.13 -23.07 -7.84
CA GLU A 332 8.67 -22.44 -6.64
C GLU A 332 9.47 -23.42 -5.77
N GLU A 333 8.92 -24.60 -5.56
CA GLU A 333 9.61 -25.68 -4.86
C GLU A 333 10.92 -26.07 -5.56
N MET A 334 10.90 -26.21 -6.89
CA MET A 334 12.09 -26.49 -7.67
C MET A 334 13.10 -25.33 -7.58
N ALA A 335 12.67 -24.09 -7.75
CA ALA A 335 13.54 -22.94 -7.64
C ALA A 335 14.19 -22.79 -6.26
N ALA A 336 13.43 -23.04 -5.18
CA ALA A 336 13.95 -23.11 -3.82
C ALA A 336 15.01 -24.22 -3.63
N GLY A 337 14.90 -25.30 -4.41
CA GLY A 337 15.86 -26.42 -4.42
C GLY A 337 17.28 -26.04 -4.84
N VAL A 338 17.49 -24.87 -5.45
CA VAL A 338 18.84 -24.32 -5.70
C VAL A 338 19.65 -24.25 -4.40
N SER A 339 19.00 -23.99 -3.27
CA SER A 339 19.63 -23.91 -1.95
C SER A 339 20.42 -25.18 -1.54
N PHE A 340 20.13 -26.35 -2.13
CA PHE A 340 20.83 -27.60 -1.84
C PHE A 340 22.24 -27.66 -2.45
N PHE A 341 22.49 -26.86 -3.48
CA PHE A 341 23.73 -26.86 -4.25
C PHE A 341 24.66 -25.70 -3.95
N LEU A 342 24.26 -24.81 -3.05
CA LEU A 342 25.08 -23.65 -2.68
C LEU A 342 26.09 -24.01 -1.59
N ALA A 343 27.35 -23.60 -1.81
CA ALA A 343 28.43 -23.80 -0.84
C ALA A 343 28.23 -22.85 0.35
N ARG A 344 27.90 -23.43 1.51
CA ARG A 344 27.60 -22.68 2.74
C ARG A 344 28.81 -22.09 3.44
N GLU A 345 30.03 -22.52 3.06
CA GLU A 345 31.27 -22.14 3.72
C GLU A 345 31.82 -20.77 3.30
N ASN A 346 31.38 -20.25 2.15
CA ASN A 346 31.86 -18.98 1.61
C ASN A 346 30.80 -17.87 1.74
N SER A 347 30.42 -17.52 2.98
CA SER A 347 29.49 -16.40 3.21
C SER A 347 30.17 -15.04 3.01
N HIS A 348 30.66 -14.74 1.84
CA HIS A 348 30.89 -13.34 1.48
C HIS A 348 29.55 -12.64 1.38
N TYR A 349 29.40 -11.51 2.06
CA TYR A 349 28.21 -10.68 1.97
C TYR A 349 28.13 -10.13 0.54
N VAL A 350 27.41 -10.82 -0.33
CA VAL A 350 27.10 -10.35 -1.67
C VAL A 350 25.77 -9.59 -1.61
N LYS A 351 25.78 -8.37 -2.11
CA LYS A 351 24.56 -7.58 -2.22
C LYS A 351 23.76 -8.04 -3.43
N PHE A 352 22.51 -8.46 -3.22
CA PHE A 352 21.64 -8.89 -4.32
C PHE A 352 21.47 -7.80 -5.37
N GLN A 353 21.66 -8.19 -6.63
CA GLN A 353 21.46 -7.34 -7.80
C GLN A 353 20.02 -7.47 -8.31
N PHE A 354 19.46 -6.33 -8.70
CA PHE A 354 18.12 -6.30 -9.30
C PHE A 354 18.19 -6.87 -10.73
N PRO A 355 17.32 -7.83 -11.13
CA PRO A 355 17.37 -8.47 -12.42
C PRO A 355 17.33 -7.47 -13.60
N ASP A 356 18.34 -7.56 -14.47
CA ASP A 356 18.47 -6.67 -15.62
C ASP A 356 17.32 -6.84 -16.61
N TYR A 357 16.79 -8.04 -16.74
CA TYR A 357 15.63 -8.31 -17.59
C TYR A 357 14.38 -7.53 -17.13
N ILE A 358 14.09 -7.49 -15.83
CA ILE A 358 12.95 -6.73 -15.27
C ILE A 358 13.17 -5.24 -15.54
N ARG A 359 14.39 -4.74 -15.33
CA ARG A 359 14.77 -3.35 -15.62
C ARG A 359 14.58 -2.99 -17.09
N MET A 360 15.02 -3.85 -17.99
CA MET A 360 14.89 -3.69 -19.42
C MET A 360 13.43 -3.72 -19.87
N ARG A 361 12.62 -4.68 -19.35
CA ARG A 361 11.17 -4.77 -19.61
C ARG A 361 10.44 -3.50 -19.17
N GLY A 362 10.78 -2.94 -18.01
CA GLY A 362 10.25 -1.66 -17.54
C GLY A 362 10.57 -0.50 -18.50
N ARG A 363 11.81 -0.42 -18.98
CA ARG A 363 12.22 0.60 -19.98
C ARG A 363 11.46 0.47 -21.29
N ILE A 364 11.31 -0.75 -21.81
CA ILE A 364 10.55 -1.02 -23.05
C ILE A 364 9.07 -0.66 -22.88
N LYS A 365 8.46 -1.03 -21.74
CA LYS A 365 7.06 -0.69 -21.45
C LYS A 365 6.85 0.82 -21.37
N ASN A 366 7.74 1.54 -20.70
CA ASN A 366 7.68 3.00 -20.58
C ASN A 366 7.91 3.71 -21.91
N ALA A 367 8.87 3.25 -22.71
CA ALA A 367 9.09 3.75 -24.07
C ALA A 367 7.88 3.48 -24.98
N GLY A 368 7.27 2.30 -24.87
CA GLY A 368 6.05 1.95 -25.59
C GLY A 368 4.84 2.80 -25.18
N ALA A 369 4.72 3.19 -23.93
CA ALA A 369 3.65 4.08 -23.46
C ALA A 369 3.83 5.50 -23.99
N GLY A 370 5.05 6.04 -23.98
CA GLY A 370 5.38 7.33 -24.59
C GLY A 370 5.07 7.35 -26.09
N ARG A 371 5.49 6.31 -26.82
CA ARG A 371 5.23 6.16 -28.25
C ARG A 371 3.74 6.12 -28.58
N LYS A 372 2.94 5.34 -27.86
CA LYS A 372 1.48 5.32 -28.04
C LYS A 372 0.83 6.68 -27.75
N GLY A 373 1.30 7.39 -26.72
CA GLY A 373 0.83 8.75 -26.44
C GLY A 373 1.10 9.72 -27.59
N ALA A 374 2.33 9.71 -28.14
CA ALA A 374 2.71 10.51 -29.29
C ALA A 374 1.91 10.13 -30.55
N GLU A 375 1.77 8.83 -30.84
CA GLU A 375 0.96 8.32 -31.97
C GLU A 375 -0.48 8.84 -31.91
N ARG A 376 -1.14 8.81 -30.74
CA ARG A 376 -2.51 9.32 -30.54
C ARG A 376 -2.62 10.83 -30.79
N LYS A 377 -1.68 11.59 -30.26
CA LYS A 377 -1.68 13.06 -30.46
C LYS A 377 -1.43 13.44 -31.91
N LEU A 378 -0.48 12.75 -32.59
CA LEU A 378 -0.21 12.94 -34.00
C LEU A 378 -1.37 12.47 -34.89
N ALA A 379 -2.05 11.39 -34.53
CA ALA A 379 -3.24 10.90 -35.23
C ALA A 379 -4.37 11.94 -35.22
N ARG A 380 -4.60 12.55 -34.06
CA ARG A 380 -5.59 13.64 -33.90
C ARG A 380 -5.22 14.87 -34.72
N LEU A 381 -3.96 15.30 -34.71
CA LEU A 381 -3.51 16.46 -35.49
C LEU A 381 -3.68 16.24 -36.99
N ASN A 382 -3.40 15.03 -37.48
CA ASN A 382 -3.46 14.74 -38.91
C ASN A 382 -4.81 14.16 -39.37
N HIS A 383 -5.80 14.05 -38.46
CA HIS A 383 -7.12 13.49 -38.75
C HIS A 383 -7.09 12.07 -39.37
N VAL A 384 -6.16 11.21 -38.90
CA VAL A 384 -5.99 9.82 -39.39
C VAL A 384 -6.07 8.82 -38.25
N SER A 385 -6.20 7.53 -38.58
CA SER A 385 -6.18 6.47 -37.57
C SER A 385 -4.78 6.28 -36.95
N GLU A 386 -4.72 5.76 -35.69
CA GLU A 386 -3.46 5.45 -35.00
C GLU A 386 -2.59 4.47 -35.81
N ASN A 387 -3.21 3.51 -36.52
CA ASN A 387 -2.46 2.57 -37.35
C ASN A 387 -1.75 3.27 -38.52
N ARG A 388 -2.38 4.24 -39.15
CA ARG A 388 -1.77 4.98 -40.26
C ARG A 388 -0.63 5.89 -39.77
N ILE A 389 -0.73 6.42 -38.56
CA ILE A 389 0.38 7.19 -37.96
C ILE A 389 1.58 6.31 -37.67
N LYS A 390 1.41 5.06 -37.26
CA LYS A 390 2.54 4.12 -37.06
C LYS A 390 3.39 3.97 -38.32
N ASP A 391 2.74 3.89 -39.47
CA ASP A 391 3.42 3.80 -40.75
C ASP A 391 4.13 5.11 -41.12
N MET A 392 3.72 6.24 -40.54
CA MET A 392 4.30 7.57 -40.77
C MET A 392 5.33 7.99 -39.71
N MET A 393 5.54 7.22 -38.64
CA MET A 393 6.46 7.59 -37.55
C MET A 393 7.89 7.86 -38.03
N TRP A 394 8.35 7.15 -39.05
CA TRP A 394 9.65 7.40 -39.68
C TRP A 394 9.81 8.81 -40.22
N PHE A 395 8.71 9.43 -40.69
CA PHE A 395 8.70 10.80 -41.18
C PHE A 395 8.90 11.80 -40.03
N PHE A 396 8.26 11.59 -38.89
CA PHE A 396 8.42 12.43 -37.71
C PHE A 396 9.80 12.28 -37.08
N ASP A 397 10.36 11.06 -37.05
CA ASP A 397 11.75 10.82 -36.67
C ASP A 397 12.73 11.52 -37.59
N MET A 398 12.52 11.46 -38.91
CA MET A 398 13.32 12.20 -39.89
C MET A 398 13.18 13.72 -39.68
N MET A 399 11.97 14.23 -39.42
CA MET A 399 11.74 15.62 -39.13
C MET A 399 12.46 16.09 -37.88
N LYS A 400 12.44 15.29 -36.82
CA LYS A 400 13.19 15.54 -35.58
C LYS A 400 14.68 15.70 -35.82
N ARG A 401 15.27 14.84 -36.68
CA ARG A 401 16.70 14.88 -37.03
C ARG A 401 17.09 16.00 -37.99
N LYS A 402 16.28 16.25 -39.03
CA LYS A 402 16.65 17.19 -40.11
C LYS A 402 16.05 18.57 -39.93
N ALA A 403 14.93 18.72 -39.22
CA ALA A 403 14.23 19.97 -39.03
C ALA A 403 13.77 20.16 -37.56
N PRO A 404 14.70 20.18 -36.57
CA PRO A 404 14.38 20.14 -35.13
C PRO A 404 13.49 21.35 -34.69
N LYS A 405 13.64 22.49 -35.34
CA LYS A 405 12.80 23.66 -35.03
C LYS A 405 11.31 23.43 -35.35
N TYR A 406 11.02 22.77 -36.46
CA TYR A 406 9.64 22.43 -36.86
C TYR A 406 9.07 21.35 -35.96
N PHE A 407 9.87 20.32 -35.66
CA PHE A 407 9.47 19.25 -34.74
C PHE A 407 9.13 19.81 -33.36
N LYS A 408 9.96 20.71 -32.84
CA LYS A 408 9.72 21.38 -31.55
C LYS A 408 8.42 22.19 -31.55
N SER A 409 8.10 22.90 -32.62
CA SER A 409 6.83 23.62 -32.75
C SER A 409 5.61 22.67 -32.73
N ILE A 410 5.73 21.46 -33.31
CA ILE A 410 4.67 20.45 -33.28
C ILE A 410 4.56 19.86 -31.87
N SER A 411 5.69 19.52 -31.25
CA SER A 411 5.78 19.00 -29.89
C SER A 411 5.15 19.94 -28.87
N GLU A 412 5.40 21.24 -28.97
CA GLU A 412 4.80 22.28 -28.13
C GLU A 412 3.28 22.42 -28.37
N LYS A 413 2.83 22.44 -29.63
CA LYS A 413 1.39 22.48 -29.97
C LYS A 413 0.61 21.29 -29.46
N LEU A 414 1.22 20.10 -29.43
CA LEU A 414 0.61 18.87 -28.98
C LEU A 414 0.85 18.60 -27.49
N ALA A 415 1.56 19.48 -26.81
CA ALA A 415 1.95 19.31 -25.41
C ALA A 415 2.55 17.92 -25.15
N PHE A 416 3.58 17.57 -25.91
CA PHE A 416 4.28 16.30 -25.70
C PHE A 416 4.95 16.29 -24.35
N SER A 417 4.81 15.16 -23.62
CA SER A 417 5.66 14.90 -22.46
C SER A 417 7.10 14.60 -22.90
N PRO A 418 8.10 14.77 -22.03
CA PRO A 418 9.49 14.40 -22.35
C PRO A 418 9.65 12.96 -22.83
N GLN A 419 8.82 12.04 -22.34
CA GLN A 419 8.80 10.63 -22.74
C GLN A 419 8.21 10.43 -24.16
N GLU A 420 7.15 11.16 -24.49
CA GLU A 420 6.54 11.15 -25.81
C GLU A 420 7.50 11.75 -26.84
N GLU A 421 8.14 12.87 -26.52
CA GLU A 421 9.12 13.51 -27.39
C GLU A 421 10.37 12.64 -27.64
N ALA A 422 10.82 11.91 -26.62
CA ALA A 422 11.94 10.98 -26.75
C ALA A 422 11.60 9.76 -27.62
N SER A 423 10.32 9.37 -27.68
CA SER A 423 9.86 8.13 -28.35
C SER A 423 9.49 8.32 -29.83
N VAL A 424 9.41 9.55 -30.31
CA VAL A 424 9.32 9.97 -31.71
C VAL A 424 10.73 10.26 -32.23
#